data_8a32189b02659cf5e5ab2ee507c24cd7
#
_entry.id   8a32189b02659cf5e5ab2ee507c24cd7
#
_cell.length_a   1.000
_cell.length_b   1.000
_cell.length_c   1.000
_cell.angle_alpha   90.00
_cell.angle_beta   90.00
_cell.angle_gamma   90.00
#
_symmetry.space_group_name_H-M   'P 1'
#
loop_
_entity.id
_entity.type
_entity.pdbx_description
1 polymer ?
#
loop_
_entity_poly.entity_id
_entity_poly.type
_entity_poly.pdbx_seq_one_letter_code
_entity_poly.pdbx_strand_id
1 'polypeptide(L)'
;IDNFNKMKEQQDGSALMTDNQKKWVEHMQHAMREAPIVNFPPPEGWRKPFFTLVEGRKFENFIMACIVGNTIIMAMRHAHQTTLMNDILSYANYSFVGIFTLEMILKLIGLAPYQYFRRGWNQFDFTLVILSYMGMIFNLGSLAGLFRIFRVARIFRLIKSLKGLRILFQTVLIALPSVVNVGTILLLAMFIFAVLGMNLFSQTKWQENLNRHANFWSFDKSMITLFRCFTGESYNAIMHDARIMPPYCSDVDWVDTNGITRPQNCGQPLASPVFFCMYFLLANYILLNLLVAIIIDSLVLVTKMNEGKVKPEDTDSFKAIWAEYEVRGVIKGMNVIPIDKVCNLVMRVNYPLGLKGAPGARRLSELQ
;
A
#
# COMPACT_ATOMS: atom_id res chain seq x y z
N ILE A 1 -25.86 -1.48 4.40
CA ILE A 1 -24.89 -0.38 4.40
C ILE A 1 -25.53 0.85 5.04
N ASP A 2 -26.71 1.32 4.59
CA ASP A 2 -27.38 2.51 5.16
C ASP A 2 -27.71 2.39 6.65
N ASN A 3 -28.16 1.23 7.11
CA ASN A 3 -28.40 0.99 8.53
C ASN A 3 -27.14 0.97 9.37
N PHE A 4 -26.02 0.47 8.82
CA PHE A 4 -24.72 0.50 9.47
C PHE A 4 -24.18 1.92 9.56
N ASN A 5 -24.30 2.70 8.49
CA ASN A 5 -23.91 4.11 8.48
C ASN A 5 -24.73 4.93 9.45
N LYS A 6 -26.05 4.72 9.53
CA LYS A 6 -26.92 5.36 10.54
C LYS A 6 -26.56 5.01 11.98
N MET A 7 -26.23 3.74 12.25
CA MET A 7 -25.78 3.33 13.59
C MET A 7 -24.42 3.97 13.94
N LYS A 8 -23.49 4.07 13.00
CA LYS A 8 -22.22 4.72 13.18
C LYS A 8 -22.40 6.23 13.42
N GLU A 9 -23.28 6.89 12.67
CA GLU A 9 -23.65 8.31 12.88
C GLU A 9 -24.27 8.57 14.27
N GLN A 10 -25.09 7.66 14.77
CA GLN A 10 -25.65 7.75 16.12
C GLN A 10 -24.59 7.58 17.19
N GLN A 11 -23.64 6.67 16.98
CA GLN A 11 -22.56 6.37 17.92
C GLN A 11 -21.53 7.49 18.00
N ASP A 12 -21.24 8.16 16.87
CA ASP A 12 -20.29 9.28 16.79
C ASP A 12 -20.92 10.64 17.18
N GLY A 13 -22.18 10.68 17.56
CA GLY A 13 -22.90 11.91 17.95
C GLY A 13 -23.19 12.85 16.77
N SER A 14 -22.96 12.40 15.53
CA SER A 14 -23.13 13.22 14.31
C SER A 14 -24.57 13.26 13.79
N ALA A 15 -25.49 12.53 14.38
CA ALA A 15 -26.90 12.43 13.95
C ALA A 15 -27.65 13.79 13.99
N LEU A 16 -27.22 14.73 14.83
CA LEU A 16 -27.81 16.07 14.96
C LEU A 16 -27.09 17.13 14.12
N MET A 17 -26.03 16.77 13.41
CA MET A 17 -25.26 17.70 12.58
C MET A 17 -25.83 17.77 11.15
N THR A 18 -25.84 18.99 10.60
CA THR A 18 -26.11 19.17 9.17
C THR A 18 -24.98 18.60 8.33
N ASP A 19 -25.23 18.24 7.07
CA ASP A 19 -24.20 17.68 6.17
C ASP A 19 -22.98 18.60 6.01
N ASN A 20 -23.18 19.92 6.07
CA ASN A 20 -22.07 20.88 6.04
C ASN A 20 -21.25 20.83 7.33
N GLN A 21 -21.88 20.66 8.48
CA GLN A 21 -21.20 20.52 9.78
C GLN A 21 -20.45 19.20 9.87
N LYS A 22 -21.04 18.08 9.36
CA LYS A 22 -20.35 16.78 9.28
C LYS A 22 -19.09 16.88 8.44
N LYS A 23 -19.19 17.47 7.25
CA LYS A 23 -18.03 17.70 6.37
C LYS A 23 -16.98 18.57 7.05
N TRP A 24 -17.38 19.62 7.74
CA TRP A 24 -16.44 20.49 8.46
C TRP A 24 -15.72 19.75 9.59
N VAL A 25 -16.44 18.94 10.40
CA VAL A 25 -15.85 18.13 11.46
C VAL A 25 -14.90 17.09 10.92
N GLU A 26 -15.24 16.38 9.83
CA GLU A 26 -14.36 15.42 9.17
C GLU A 26 -13.09 16.09 8.65
N HIS A 27 -13.20 17.25 8.01
CA HIS A 27 -12.03 18.03 7.56
C HIS A 27 -11.15 18.48 8.73
N MET A 28 -11.76 18.95 9.82
CA MET A 28 -11.01 19.35 11.01
C MET A 28 -10.35 18.17 11.72
N GLN A 29 -11.03 17.03 11.83
CA GLN A 29 -10.43 15.82 12.40
C GLN A 29 -9.25 15.32 11.54
N HIS A 30 -9.37 15.37 10.22
CA HIS A 30 -8.27 15.00 9.33
C HIS A 30 -7.09 15.97 9.49
N ALA A 31 -7.37 17.29 9.48
CA ALA A 31 -6.34 18.32 9.67
C ALA A 31 -5.64 18.23 11.03
N MET A 32 -6.35 17.83 12.10
CA MET A 32 -5.78 17.66 13.44
C MET A 32 -4.99 16.34 13.60
N ARG A 33 -5.35 15.27 12.87
CA ARG A 33 -4.63 13.99 12.92
C ARG A 33 -3.28 14.06 12.21
N GLU A 34 -3.16 14.88 11.18
CA GLU A 34 -1.89 15.09 10.52
C GLU A 34 -1.04 16.06 11.33
N ALA A 35 0.01 15.54 11.97
CA ALA A 35 1.03 16.40 12.58
C ALA A 35 1.54 17.38 11.52
N PRO A 36 1.59 18.70 11.82
CA PRO A 36 2.06 19.68 10.85
C PRO A 36 3.44 19.27 10.37
N ILE A 37 3.63 19.25 9.05
CA ILE A 37 4.95 19.12 8.45
C ILE A 37 5.67 20.42 8.79
N VAL A 38 6.42 20.42 9.90
CA VAL A 38 7.24 21.56 10.27
C VAL A 38 8.34 21.65 9.23
N ASN A 39 8.14 22.51 8.24
CA ASN A 39 9.23 22.91 7.35
C ASN A 39 10.14 23.78 8.19
N PHE A 40 11.28 23.23 8.61
CA PHE A 40 12.31 24.03 9.24
C PHE A 40 12.82 25.04 8.21
N PRO A 41 13.16 26.26 8.65
CA PRO A 41 13.76 27.25 7.76
C PRO A 41 14.98 26.65 7.06
N PRO A 42 15.30 27.10 5.83
CA PRO A 42 16.46 26.61 5.12
C PRO A 42 17.71 26.73 6.01
N PRO A 43 18.55 25.69 6.04
CA PRO A 43 19.74 25.72 6.89
C PRO A 43 20.65 26.89 6.51
N GLU A 44 21.17 27.57 7.51
CA GLU A 44 22.20 28.58 7.30
C GLU A 44 23.60 27.94 7.16
N GLY A 45 24.49 28.62 6.44
CA GLY A 45 25.87 28.17 6.26
C GLY A 45 26.08 27.22 5.08
N TRP A 46 27.07 26.29 5.20
CA TRP A 46 27.57 25.42 4.12
C TRP A 46 26.52 24.43 3.58
N ARG A 47 25.44 24.18 4.33
CA ARG A 47 24.35 23.27 3.93
C ARG A 47 23.34 23.92 2.99
N LYS A 48 23.28 25.24 2.94
CA LYS A 48 22.33 25.99 2.11
C LYS A 48 22.36 25.61 0.62
N PRO A 49 23.54 25.52 -0.05
CA PRO A 49 23.58 25.13 -1.46
C PRO A 49 23.05 23.74 -1.71
N PHE A 50 23.33 22.78 -0.81
CA PHE A 50 22.79 21.42 -0.92
C PHE A 50 21.27 21.38 -0.76
N PHE A 51 20.73 22.15 0.18
CA PHE A 51 19.30 22.27 0.36
C PHE A 51 18.62 22.85 -0.89
N THR A 52 19.16 23.94 -1.44
CA THR A 52 18.63 24.57 -2.65
C THR A 52 18.71 23.66 -3.87
N LEU A 53 19.79 22.87 -3.98
CA LEU A 53 19.95 21.89 -5.04
C LEU A 53 18.85 20.79 -4.95
N VAL A 54 18.67 20.21 -3.76
CA VAL A 54 17.78 19.06 -3.53
C VAL A 54 16.30 19.44 -3.64
N GLU A 55 15.90 20.65 -3.24
CA GLU A 55 14.54 21.17 -3.39
C GLU A 55 14.29 21.75 -4.81
N GLY A 56 15.32 21.81 -5.64
CA GLY A 56 15.24 22.35 -6.99
C GLY A 56 14.52 21.44 -7.97
N ARG A 57 13.56 21.96 -8.75
CA ARG A 57 12.80 21.21 -9.79
C ARG A 57 13.73 20.50 -10.80
N LYS A 58 14.87 21.10 -11.12
CA LYS A 58 15.83 20.50 -12.07
C LYS A 58 16.43 19.21 -11.53
N PHE A 59 16.77 19.19 -10.23
CA PHE A 59 17.29 18.00 -9.56
C PHE A 59 16.21 16.90 -9.50
N GLU A 60 14.99 17.23 -9.12
CA GLU A 60 13.87 16.28 -9.08
C GLU A 60 13.60 15.68 -10.47
N ASN A 61 13.56 16.50 -11.53
CA ASN A 61 13.38 16.03 -12.90
C ASN A 61 14.54 15.14 -13.38
N PHE A 62 15.77 15.44 -13.00
CA PHE A 62 16.94 14.60 -13.31
C PHE A 62 16.82 13.22 -12.64
N ILE A 63 16.51 13.18 -11.34
CA ILE A 63 16.30 11.92 -10.62
C ILE A 63 15.14 11.13 -11.23
N MET A 64 14.06 11.81 -11.63
CA MET A 64 12.95 11.20 -12.36
C MET A 64 13.41 10.51 -13.65
N ALA A 65 14.18 11.20 -14.47
CA ALA A 65 14.73 10.65 -15.72
C ALA A 65 15.61 9.42 -15.43
N CYS A 66 16.41 9.45 -14.36
CA CYS A 66 17.20 8.30 -13.93
C CYS A 66 16.33 7.11 -13.49
N ILE A 67 15.21 7.35 -12.79
CA ILE A 67 14.27 6.28 -12.39
C ILE A 67 13.64 5.63 -13.63
N VAL A 68 13.17 6.44 -14.59
CA VAL A 68 12.62 5.95 -15.86
C VAL A 68 13.66 5.15 -16.62
N GLY A 69 14.89 5.69 -16.78
CA GLY A 69 16.00 4.99 -17.43
C GLY A 69 16.34 3.66 -16.78
N ASN A 70 16.41 3.61 -15.46
CA ASN A 70 16.62 2.37 -14.72
C ASN A 70 15.49 1.36 -14.95
N THR A 71 14.23 1.82 -15.01
CA THR A 71 13.07 0.97 -15.29
C THR A 71 13.14 0.37 -16.69
N ILE A 72 13.52 1.16 -17.71
CA ILE A 72 13.70 0.68 -19.08
C ILE A 72 14.80 -0.38 -19.14
N ILE A 73 15.95 -0.16 -18.49
CA ILE A 73 17.05 -1.11 -18.44
C ILE A 73 16.62 -2.43 -17.75
N MET A 74 15.81 -2.35 -16.67
CA MET A 74 15.27 -3.56 -16.06
C MET A 74 14.31 -4.32 -17.00
N ALA A 75 13.54 -3.61 -17.81
CA ALA A 75 12.60 -4.22 -18.76
C ALA A 75 13.31 -4.89 -19.95
N MET A 76 14.56 -4.50 -20.26
CA MET A 76 15.33 -5.12 -21.34
C MET A 76 15.86 -6.52 -21.00
N ARG A 77 15.78 -6.96 -19.74
CA ARG A 77 16.23 -8.29 -19.34
C ARG A 77 15.33 -9.39 -19.89
N HIS A 78 15.94 -10.39 -20.55
CA HIS A 78 15.24 -11.54 -21.08
C HIS A 78 16.04 -12.85 -20.87
N ALA A 79 15.38 -14.02 -20.96
CA ALA A 79 15.94 -15.30 -20.54
C ALA A 79 17.16 -15.76 -21.36
N HIS A 80 17.22 -15.45 -22.66
CA HIS A 80 18.25 -15.91 -23.59
C HIS A 80 19.20 -14.79 -24.04
N GLN A 81 19.53 -13.85 -23.14
CA GLN A 81 20.45 -12.76 -23.45
C GLN A 81 21.92 -13.23 -23.48
N THR A 82 22.73 -12.56 -24.31
CA THR A 82 24.17 -12.81 -24.40
C THR A 82 24.88 -12.39 -23.11
N THR A 83 26.05 -12.99 -22.84
CA THR A 83 26.91 -12.60 -21.70
C THR A 83 27.24 -11.11 -21.71
N LEU A 84 27.59 -10.57 -22.87
CA LEU A 84 27.89 -9.14 -23.06
C LEU A 84 26.69 -8.26 -22.67
N MET A 85 25.46 -8.64 -23.06
CA MET A 85 24.26 -7.90 -22.69
C MET A 85 24.00 -7.96 -21.19
N ASN A 86 24.24 -9.12 -20.55
CA ASN A 86 24.17 -9.27 -19.09
C ASN A 86 25.12 -8.31 -18.36
N ASP A 87 26.35 -8.19 -18.83
CA ASP A 87 27.37 -7.34 -18.22
C ASP A 87 26.99 -5.87 -18.38
N ILE A 88 26.58 -5.45 -19.58
CA ILE A 88 26.12 -4.06 -19.84
C ILE A 88 24.95 -3.69 -18.91
N LEU A 89 23.91 -4.54 -18.82
CA LEU A 89 22.76 -4.28 -17.98
C LEU A 89 23.11 -4.29 -16.48
N SER A 90 24.10 -5.08 -16.09
CA SER A 90 24.59 -5.13 -14.72
C SER A 90 25.37 -3.87 -14.35
N TYR A 91 26.30 -3.42 -15.20
CA TYR A 91 27.03 -2.17 -14.99
C TYR A 91 26.10 -0.95 -14.99
N ALA A 92 25.14 -0.91 -15.90
CA ALA A 92 24.11 0.13 -15.91
C ALA A 92 23.30 0.16 -14.60
N ASN A 93 22.89 -1.01 -14.10
CA ASN A 93 22.20 -1.09 -12.82
C ASN A 93 23.08 -0.59 -11.65
N TYR A 94 24.37 -0.94 -11.61
CA TYR A 94 25.30 -0.43 -10.58
C TYR A 94 25.46 1.08 -10.66
N SER A 95 25.54 1.66 -11.87
CA SER A 95 25.59 3.10 -12.06
C SER A 95 24.35 3.80 -11.49
N PHE A 96 23.15 3.26 -11.72
CA PHE A 96 21.93 3.81 -11.14
C PHE A 96 21.89 3.67 -9.61
N VAL A 97 22.38 2.57 -9.04
CA VAL A 97 22.50 2.45 -7.57
C VAL A 97 23.43 3.54 -7.02
N GLY A 98 24.54 3.81 -7.71
CA GLY A 98 25.46 4.91 -7.35
C GLY A 98 24.76 6.28 -7.39
N ILE A 99 24.00 6.58 -8.45
CA ILE A 99 23.23 7.84 -8.58
C ILE A 99 22.22 7.98 -7.45
N PHE A 100 21.44 6.93 -7.14
CA PHE A 100 20.46 6.97 -6.05
C PHE A 100 21.11 7.05 -4.66
N THR A 101 22.29 6.48 -4.49
CA THR A 101 23.06 6.65 -3.26
C THR A 101 23.54 8.09 -3.10
N LEU A 102 24.02 8.70 -4.19
CA LEU A 102 24.41 10.11 -4.20
C LEU A 102 23.21 11.02 -3.89
N GLU A 103 22.06 10.76 -4.50
CA GLU A 103 20.78 11.43 -4.18
C GLU A 103 20.48 11.35 -2.68
N MET A 104 20.52 10.15 -2.10
CA MET A 104 20.27 9.91 -0.68
C MET A 104 21.22 10.74 0.20
N ILE A 105 22.53 10.71 -0.08
CA ILE A 105 23.54 11.47 0.67
C ILE A 105 23.29 12.98 0.57
N LEU A 106 23.04 13.49 -0.64
CA LEU A 106 22.75 14.91 -0.85
C LEU A 106 21.49 15.36 -0.10
N LYS A 107 20.46 14.53 -0.07
CA LYS A 107 19.24 14.79 0.71
C LYS A 107 19.48 14.73 2.21
N LEU A 108 20.30 13.80 2.71
CA LEU A 108 20.68 13.72 4.12
C LEU A 108 21.46 14.96 4.57
N ILE A 109 22.38 15.45 3.74
CA ILE A 109 23.16 16.68 4.02
C ILE A 109 22.24 17.90 3.97
N GLY A 110 21.44 18.05 2.92
CA GLY A 110 20.56 19.19 2.71
C GLY A 110 19.49 19.33 3.79
N LEU A 111 18.70 18.28 3.98
CA LEU A 111 17.53 18.27 4.87
C LEU A 111 17.87 18.00 6.35
N ALA A 112 19.04 17.52 6.71
CA ALA A 112 19.40 16.86 7.95
C ALA A 112 18.69 15.50 8.17
N PRO A 113 19.31 14.57 8.94
CA PRO A 113 18.74 13.23 9.16
C PRO A 113 17.33 13.28 9.74
N TYR A 114 17.06 14.16 10.69
CA TYR A 114 15.76 14.27 11.33
C TYR A 114 14.64 14.63 10.33
N GLN A 115 14.84 15.62 9.47
CA GLN A 115 13.84 16.01 8.46
C GLN A 115 13.75 14.98 7.32
N TYR A 116 14.87 14.38 6.96
CA TYR A 116 14.93 13.34 5.94
C TYR A 116 14.05 12.16 6.32
N PHE A 117 14.23 11.59 7.52
CA PHE A 117 13.45 10.45 7.99
C PHE A 117 12.01 10.78 8.41
N ARG A 118 11.64 12.04 8.55
CA ARG A 118 10.25 12.44 8.78
C ARG A 118 9.38 12.32 7.54
N ARG A 119 9.96 12.39 6.35
CA ARG A 119 9.27 12.25 5.07
C ARG A 119 9.21 10.77 4.66
N GLY A 120 8.01 10.14 4.67
CA GLY A 120 7.85 8.70 4.37
C GLY A 120 8.45 8.26 3.03
N TRP A 121 8.37 9.11 1.99
CA TRP A 121 9.01 8.83 0.70
C TRP A 121 10.53 8.76 0.76
N ASN A 122 11.17 9.55 1.63
CA ASN A 122 12.62 9.48 1.81
C ASN A 122 13.02 8.22 2.59
N GLN A 123 12.19 7.79 3.57
CA GLN A 123 12.39 6.49 4.25
C GLN A 123 12.34 5.34 3.25
N PHE A 124 11.36 5.37 2.35
CA PHE A 124 11.23 4.37 1.29
C PHE A 124 12.45 4.35 0.37
N ASP A 125 12.90 5.53 -0.10
CA ASP A 125 14.11 5.67 -0.92
C ASP A 125 15.35 5.12 -0.22
N PHE A 126 15.52 5.44 1.07
CA PHE A 126 16.60 4.93 1.92
C PHE A 126 16.59 3.40 2.01
N THR A 127 15.42 2.84 2.33
CA THR A 127 15.25 1.38 2.44
C THR A 127 15.61 0.66 1.14
N LEU A 128 15.20 1.20 -0.01
CA LEU A 128 15.52 0.62 -1.32
C LEU A 128 17.03 0.67 -1.63
N VAL A 129 17.74 1.72 -1.22
CA VAL A 129 19.19 1.81 -1.38
C VAL A 129 19.89 0.76 -0.52
N ILE A 130 19.53 0.65 0.76
CA ILE A 130 20.11 -0.36 1.68
C ILE A 130 19.86 -1.77 1.18
N LEU A 131 18.62 -2.11 0.81
CA LEU A 131 18.29 -3.42 0.26
C LEU A 131 19.03 -3.74 -1.04
N SER A 132 19.37 -2.70 -1.82
CA SER A 132 20.19 -2.87 -3.02
C SER A 132 21.62 -3.28 -2.69
N TYR A 133 22.23 -2.65 -1.69
CA TYR A 133 23.56 -3.03 -1.21
C TYR A 133 23.56 -4.39 -0.54
N MET A 134 22.54 -4.70 0.28
CA MET A 134 22.42 -6.04 0.86
C MET A 134 22.37 -7.13 -0.21
N GLY A 135 21.60 -6.91 -1.29
CA GLY A 135 21.54 -7.85 -2.42
C GLY A 135 22.83 -7.97 -3.24
N MET A 136 23.75 -7.00 -3.13
CA MET A 136 25.09 -7.07 -3.76
C MET A 136 26.11 -7.80 -2.89
N ILE A 137 26.07 -7.56 -1.57
CA ILE A 137 27.07 -8.06 -0.61
C ILE A 137 26.76 -9.50 -0.20
N PHE A 138 25.49 -9.77 0.11
CA PHE A 138 25.08 -11.09 0.60
C PHE A 138 24.63 -11.98 -0.57
N ASN A 139 25.50 -12.92 -0.92
CA ASN A 139 25.19 -13.97 -1.91
C ASN A 139 24.40 -15.12 -1.22
N LEU A 140 23.24 -14.76 -0.64
CA LEU A 140 22.39 -15.64 0.17
C LEU A 140 21.56 -16.57 -0.75
N GLY A 141 22.17 -17.55 -1.35
CA GLY A 141 21.58 -18.64 -2.16
C GLY A 141 20.05 -18.62 -2.34
N SER A 142 19.30 -19.13 -1.36
CA SER A 142 17.83 -19.17 -1.39
C SER A 142 17.14 -17.80 -1.31
N LEU A 143 17.76 -16.81 -0.66
CA LEU A 143 17.21 -15.46 -0.50
C LEU A 143 17.52 -14.53 -1.68
N ALA A 144 18.37 -14.95 -2.63
CA ALA A 144 18.70 -14.17 -3.83
C ALA A 144 17.43 -13.77 -4.63
N GLY A 145 16.39 -14.60 -4.60
CA GLY A 145 15.09 -14.33 -5.19
C GLY A 145 14.41 -13.09 -4.58
N LEU A 146 14.43 -12.95 -3.26
CA LEU A 146 13.82 -11.82 -2.54
C LEU A 146 14.52 -10.50 -2.89
N PHE A 147 15.86 -10.48 -2.91
CA PHE A 147 16.62 -9.28 -3.30
C PHE A 147 16.35 -8.86 -4.74
N ARG A 148 16.02 -9.81 -5.62
CA ARG A 148 15.58 -9.51 -6.99
C ARG A 148 14.24 -8.78 -7.02
N ILE A 149 13.28 -9.16 -6.13
CA ILE A 149 11.98 -8.48 -5.99
C ILE A 149 12.20 -7.03 -5.51
N PHE A 150 13.06 -6.79 -4.53
CA PHE A 150 13.37 -5.42 -4.07
C PHE A 150 14.01 -4.55 -5.14
N ARG A 151 14.74 -5.16 -6.09
CA ARG A 151 15.24 -4.42 -7.26
C ARG A 151 14.09 -3.91 -8.13
N VAL A 152 13.04 -4.73 -8.34
CA VAL A 152 11.82 -4.33 -9.07
C VAL A 152 11.02 -3.29 -8.28
N ALA A 153 11.02 -3.36 -6.95
CA ALA A 153 10.32 -2.39 -6.09
C ALA A 153 10.78 -0.93 -6.30
N ARG A 154 11.95 -0.69 -6.91
CA ARG A 154 12.40 0.67 -7.29
C ARG A 154 11.44 1.39 -8.23
N ILE A 155 10.64 0.64 -8.99
CA ILE A 155 9.61 1.20 -9.89
C ILE A 155 8.58 2.04 -9.10
N PHE A 156 8.33 1.71 -7.83
CA PHE A 156 7.43 2.48 -6.98
C PHE A 156 7.89 3.92 -6.70
N ARG A 157 9.16 4.24 -6.97
CA ARG A 157 9.63 5.63 -6.95
C ARG A 157 8.92 6.52 -7.97
N LEU A 158 8.43 5.94 -9.09
CA LEU A 158 7.61 6.67 -10.08
C LEU A 158 6.30 7.19 -9.47
N ILE A 159 5.75 6.51 -8.48
CA ILE A 159 4.52 6.93 -7.79
C ILE A 159 4.71 8.32 -7.16
N LYS A 160 5.87 8.56 -6.57
CA LYS A 160 6.20 9.84 -5.93
C LYS A 160 6.11 11.02 -6.90
N SER A 161 6.50 10.81 -8.15
CA SER A 161 6.66 11.87 -9.13
C SER A 161 5.40 12.13 -9.96
N LEU A 162 4.55 11.11 -10.13
CA LEU A 162 3.29 11.23 -10.85
C LEU A 162 2.15 11.61 -9.88
N LYS A 163 1.70 12.86 -9.95
CA LYS A 163 0.69 13.43 -9.03
C LYS A 163 -0.56 12.56 -8.91
N GLY A 164 -1.13 12.13 -10.05
CA GLY A 164 -2.31 11.27 -10.06
C GLY A 164 -2.09 9.91 -9.39
N LEU A 165 -0.95 9.27 -9.69
CA LEU A 165 -0.61 7.97 -9.13
C LEU A 165 -0.32 8.06 -7.62
N ARG A 166 0.29 9.15 -7.15
CA ARG A 166 0.52 9.43 -5.73
C ARG A 166 -0.80 9.55 -4.96
N ILE A 167 -1.77 10.29 -5.52
CA ILE A 167 -3.10 10.44 -4.91
C ILE A 167 -3.80 9.08 -4.83
N LEU A 168 -3.82 8.32 -5.92
CA LEU A 168 -4.40 6.96 -5.92
C LEU A 168 -3.73 6.05 -4.89
N PHE A 169 -2.41 6.06 -4.80
CA PHE A 169 -1.67 5.25 -3.83
C PHE A 169 -1.98 5.66 -2.37
N GLN A 170 -2.02 6.96 -2.09
CA GLN A 170 -2.43 7.46 -0.77
C GLN A 170 -3.87 7.06 -0.44
N THR A 171 -4.78 7.13 -1.40
CA THR A 171 -6.17 6.68 -1.23
C THR A 171 -6.24 5.21 -0.83
N VAL A 172 -5.49 4.35 -1.53
CA VAL A 172 -5.43 2.91 -1.21
C VAL A 172 -4.88 2.70 0.20
N LEU A 173 -3.83 3.42 0.60
CA LEU A 173 -3.27 3.31 1.95
C LEU A 173 -4.25 3.75 3.05
N ILE A 174 -5.04 4.79 2.80
CA ILE A 174 -6.07 5.27 3.74
C ILE A 174 -7.21 4.25 3.85
N ALA A 175 -7.58 3.59 2.74
CA ALA A 175 -8.61 2.55 2.72
C ALA A 175 -8.15 1.21 3.33
N LEU A 176 -6.83 0.97 3.41
CA LEU A 176 -6.27 -0.31 3.84
C LEU A 176 -6.75 -0.80 5.21
N PRO A 177 -6.90 0.02 6.27
CA PRO A 177 -7.42 -0.43 7.55
C PRO A 177 -8.82 -1.05 7.46
N SER A 178 -9.71 -0.49 6.63
CA SER A 178 -11.05 -1.03 6.40
C SER A 178 -11.00 -2.38 5.71
N VAL A 179 -10.11 -2.52 4.72
CA VAL A 179 -9.86 -3.78 3.99
C VAL A 179 -9.29 -4.86 4.92
N VAL A 180 -8.39 -4.49 5.83
CA VAL A 180 -7.79 -5.43 6.81
C VAL A 180 -8.85 -6.02 7.72
N ASN A 181 -9.81 -5.23 8.19
CA ASN A 181 -10.89 -5.74 9.06
C ASN A 181 -11.71 -6.84 8.36
N VAL A 182 -12.11 -6.62 7.12
CA VAL A 182 -12.87 -7.63 6.33
C VAL A 182 -11.96 -8.80 5.96
N GLY A 183 -10.71 -8.54 5.59
CA GLY A 183 -9.70 -9.56 5.32
C GLY A 183 -9.47 -10.50 6.52
N THR A 184 -9.51 -9.98 7.73
CA THR A 184 -9.39 -10.81 8.96
C THR A 184 -10.54 -11.79 9.09
N ILE A 185 -11.77 -11.38 8.80
CA ILE A 185 -12.93 -12.28 8.80
C ILE A 185 -12.78 -13.36 7.72
N LEU A 186 -12.33 -12.99 6.54
CA LEU A 186 -12.04 -13.93 5.45
C LEU A 186 -10.96 -14.94 5.88
N LEU A 187 -9.86 -14.48 6.45
CA LEU A 187 -8.78 -15.35 6.92
C LEU A 187 -9.25 -16.30 8.01
N LEU A 188 -10.10 -15.84 8.93
CA LEU A 188 -10.72 -16.68 9.95
C LEU A 188 -11.62 -17.77 9.32
N ALA A 189 -12.45 -17.40 8.36
CA ALA A 189 -13.27 -18.36 7.63
C ALA A 189 -12.39 -19.40 6.89
N MET A 190 -11.36 -18.94 6.19
CA MET A 190 -10.39 -19.82 5.52
C MET A 190 -9.69 -20.75 6.51
N PHE A 191 -9.31 -20.27 7.68
CA PHE A 191 -8.70 -21.09 8.73
C PHE A 191 -9.63 -22.22 9.20
N ILE A 192 -10.90 -21.89 9.50
CA ILE A 192 -11.89 -22.88 9.92
C ILE A 192 -12.11 -23.95 8.84
N PHE A 193 -12.28 -23.52 7.60
CA PHE A 193 -12.46 -24.43 6.47
C PHE A 193 -11.19 -25.21 6.13
N ALA A 194 -9.98 -24.65 6.34
CA ALA A 194 -8.74 -25.40 6.17
C ALA A 194 -8.64 -26.57 7.14
N VAL A 195 -8.93 -26.33 8.42
CA VAL A 195 -8.94 -27.40 9.43
C VAL A 195 -10.01 -28.44 9.12
N LEU A 196 -11.21 -28.01 8.73
CA LEU A 196 -12.27 -28.93 8.34
C LEU A 196 -11.91 -29.73 7.08
N GLY A 197 -11.34 -29.08 6.07
CA GLY A 197 -10.90 -29.71 4.84
C GLY A 197 -9.77 -30.72 5.06
N MET A 198 -8.84 -30.44 5.97
CA MET A 198 -7.80 -31.40 6.36
C MET A 198 -8.42 -32.66 7.00
N ASN A 199 -9.43 -32.50 7.86
CA ASN A 199 -10.11 -33.66 8.48
C ASN A 199 -10.87 -34.50 7.45
N LEU A 200 -11.46 -33.88 6.43
CA LEU A 200 -12.29 -34.56 5.44
C LEU A 200 -11.50 -35.14 4.27
N PHE A 201 -10.47 -34.45 3.80
CA PHE A 201 -9.85 -34.74 2.50
C PHE A 201 -8.33 -34.98 2.55
N SER A 202 -7.70 -35.02 3.74
CA SER A 202 -6.24 -35.18 3.85
C SER A 202 -5.70 -36.44 3.20
N GLN A 203 -6.47 -37.52 3.21
CA GLN A 203 -6.07 -38.82 2.69
C GLN A 203 -6.58 -39.09 1.26
N THR A 204 -7.39 -38.19 0.70
CA THR A 204 -7.97 -38.37 -0.64
C THR A 204 -6.86 -38.52 -1.70
N LYS A 205 -6.99 -39.56 -2.53
CA LYS A 205 -6.06 -39.84 -3.64
C LYS A 205 -5.99 -38.66 -4.59
N TRP A 206 -4.78 -38.25 -4.91
CA TRP A 206 -4.55 -37.16 -5.85
C TRP A 206 -5.08 -37.47 -7.24
N GLN A 207 -5.65 -36.45 -7.86
CA GLN A 207 -6.21 -36.44 -9.20
C GLN A 207 -5.57 -35.32 -10.04
N GLU A 208 -6.24 -34.88 -11.08
CA GLU A 208 -5.76 -33.82 -11.94
C GLU A 208 -5.71 -32.46 -11.23
N ASN A 209 -6.77 -32.09 -10.53
CA ASN A 209 -6.91 -30.78 -9.85
C ASN A 209 -6.56 -30.85 -8.37
N LEU A 210 -6.86 -31.96 -7.71
CA LEU A 210 -6.41 -32.29 -6.35
C LEU A 210 -5.06 -32.99 -6.43
N ASN A 211 -3.95 -32.22 -6.36
CA ASN A 211 -2.61 -32.71 -6.67
C ASN A 211 -1.56 -32.22 -5.65
N ARG A 212 -0.27 -32.42 -5.95
CA ARG A 212 0.84 -32.03 -5.08
C ARG A 212 0.81 -30.54 -4.66
N HIS A 213 0.27 -29.67 -5.49
CA HIS A 213 0.26 -28.21 -5.27
C HIS A 213 -1.04 -27.71 -4.62
N ALA A 214 -2.15 -28.40 -4.87
CA ALA A 214 -3.47 -28.07 -4.35
C ALA A 214 -4.06 -29.33 -3.68
N ASN A 215 -4.02 -29.40 -2.35
CA ASN A 215 -4.51 -30.53 -1.55
C ASN A 215 -4.77 -30.08 -0.11
N PHE A 216 -5.32 -31.01 0.69
CA PHE A 216 -5.62 -30.80 2.12
C PHE A 216 -4.71 -31.61 3.05
N TRP A 217 -3.53 -32.00 2.60
CA TRP A 217 -2.62 -32.83 3.38
C TRP A 217 -1.94 -32.07 4.55
N SER A 218 -1.71 -30.78 4.41
CA SER A 218 -1.15 -29.93 5.44
C SER A 218 -1.88 -28.58 5.49
N PHE A 219 -1.76 -27.87 6.61
CA PHE A 219 -2.45 -26.60 6.81
C PHE A 219 -2.08 -25.54 5.77
N ASP A 220 -0.80 -25.40 5.45
CA ASP A 220 -0.31 -24.47 4.44
C ASP A 220 -0.88 -24.76 3.04
N LYS A 221 -0.93 -26.06 2.67
CA LYS A 221 -1.54 -26.50 1.40
C LYS A 221 -3.03 -26.27 1.36
N SER A 222 -3.71 -26.57 2.46
CA SER A 222 -5.16 -26.34 2.61
C SER A 222 -5.49 -24.85 2.47
N MET A 223 -4.73 -23.97 3.10
CA MET A 223 -4.91 -22.51 2.98
C MET A 223 -4.72 -22.03 1.55
N ILE A 224 -3.67 -22.50 0.86
CA ILE A 224 -3.40 -22.15 -0.55
C ILE A 224 -4.53 -22.67 -1.45
N THR A 225 -4.99 -23.90 -1.22
CA THR A 225 -6.10 -24.51 -1.98
C THR A 225 -7.39 -23.72 -1.80
N LEU A 226 -7.72 -23.36 -0.56
CA LEU A 226 -8.90 -22.53 -0.25
C LEU A 226 -8.76 -21.12 -0.81
N PHE A 227 -7.58 -20.51 -0.78
CA PHE A 227 -7.36 -19.22 -1.41
C PHE A 227 -7.59 -19.29 -2.93
N ARG A 228 -7.15 -20.36 -3.58
CA ARG A 228 -7.45 -20.62 -5.00
C ARG A 228 -8.97 -20.76 -5.23
N CYS A 229 -9.68 -21.52 -4.40
CA CYS A 229 -11.14 -21.63 -4.45
C CYS A 229 -11.85 -20.30 -4.20
N PHE A 230 -11.30 -19.44 -3.30
CA PHE A 230 -11.82 -18.10 -3.01
C PHE A 230 -11.79 -17.20 -4.26
N THR A 231 -10.73 -17.27 -5.06
CA THR A 231 -10.65 -16.50 -6.32
C THR A 231 -11.58 -17.03 -7.41
N GLY A 232 -12.33 -18.10 -7.14
CA GLY A 232 -13.23 -18.74 -8.10
C GLY A 232 -12.53 -19.74 -9.04
N GLU A 233 -11.21 -19.92 -8.90
CA GLU A 233 -10.43 -20.79 -9.78
C GLU A 233 -10.54 -22.25 -9.36
N SER A 234 -11.01 -23.08 -10.28
CA SER A 234 -11.02 -24.55 -10.19
C SER A 234 -11.71 -25.14 -8.95
N TYR A 235 -12.52 -24.38 -8.20
CA TYR A 235 -13.20 -24.92 -7.01
C TYR A 235 -14.10 -26.11 -7.34
N ASN A 236 -14.79 -26.05 -8.50
CA ASN A 236 -15.66 -27.13 -8.97
C ASN A 236 -14.86 -28.39 -9.33
N ALA A 237 -13.73 -28.22 -10.03
CA ALA A 237 -12.87 -29.34 -10.42
C ALA A 237 -12.25 -30.04 -9.18
N ILE A 238 -11.75 -29.27 -8.21
CA ILE A 238 -11.23 -29.80 -6.94
C ILE A 238 -12.35 -30.51 -6.14
N MET A 239 -13.56 -29.95 -6.13
CA MET A 239 -14.74 -30.58 -5.52
C MET A 239 -15.04 -31.94 -6.14
N HIS A 240 -14.98 -32.06 -7.47
CA HIS A 240 -15.20 -33.34 -8.16
C HIS A 240 -14.09 -34.36 -7.87
N ASP A 241 -12.83 -33.93 -7.86
CA ASP A 241 -11.71 -34.80 -7.52
C ASP A 241 -11.78 -35.30 -6.07
N ALA A 242 -12.29 -34.48 -5.15
CA ALA A 242 -12.49 -34.85 -3.75
C ALA A 242 -13.65 -35.84 -3.52
N ARG A 243 -14.41 -36.20 -4.56
CA ARG A 243 -15.50 -37.17 -4.55
C ARG A 243 -15.14 -38.56 -5.08
N ILE A 244 -13.86 -38.80 -5.35
CA ILE A 244 -13.41 -40.05 -5.94
C ILE A 244 -13.93 -41.27 -5.17
N MET A 245 -14.46 -42.28 -5.90
CA MET A 245 -15.06 -43.50 -5.35
C MET A 245 -14.42 -44.75 -5.97
N PRO A 246 -14.59 -45.94 -5.39
CA PRO A 246 -14.18 -47.19 -6.01
C PRO A 246 -14.80 -47.36 -7.43
N PRO A 247 -14.08 -47.93 -8.41
CA PRO A 247 -12.81 -48.67 -8.28
C PRO A 247 -11.55 -47.80 -8.41
N TYR A 248 -11.67 -46.45 -8.50
CA TYR A 248 -10.53 -45.55 -8.75
C TYR A 248 -9.72 -45.25 -7.48
N CYS A 249 -10.20 -45.64 -6.31
CA CYS A 249 -9.59 -45.49 -5.01
C CYS A 249 -9.86 -46.73 -4.14
N SER A 250 -9.23 -46.83 -2.96
CA SER A 250 -9.49 -47.89 -1.96
C SER A 250 -10.22 -47.30 -0.77
N ASP A 251 -11.39 -47.90 -0.44
CA ASP A 251 -12.22 -47.55 0.70
C ASP A 251 -11.83 -48.31 1.99
N VAL A 252 -10.86 -49.23 1.89
CA VAL A 252 -10.28 -49.98 2.99
C VAL A 252 -8.77 -49.73 3.05
N ASP A 253 -8.17 -49.95 4.22
CA ASP A 253 -6.72 -49.92 4.34
C ASP A 253 -6.07 -50.96 3.43
N TRP A 254 -5.06 -50.57 2.70
CA TRP A 254 -4.39 -51.42 1.72
C TRP A 254 -2.88 -51.49 1.97
N VAL A 255 -2.26 -52.57 1.57
CA VAL A 255 -0.81 -52.75 1.70
C VAL A 255 -0.15 -52.38 0.36
N ASP A 256 0.79 -51.46 0.41
CA ASP A 256 1.55 -51.09 -0.78
C ASP A 256 2.58 -52.17 -1.19
N THR A 257 3.22 -52.00 -2.33
CA THR A 257 4.25 -52.93 -2.86
C THR A 257 5.45 -53.12 -1.94
N ASN A 258 5.64 -52.25 -0.95
CA ASN A 258 6.72 -52.30 0.06
C ASN A 258 6.26 -52.96 1.36
N GLY A 259 5.05 -53.51 1.43
CA GLY A 259 4.51 -54.12 2.66
C GLY A 259 4.01 -53.13 3.70
N ILE A 260 3.85 -51.83 3.36
CA ILE A 260 3.40 -50.82 4.30
C ILE A 260 1.87 -50.69 4.19
N THR A 261 1.17 -50.80 5.32
CA THR A 261 -0.28 -50.55 5.39
C THR A 261 -0.56 -49.07 5.17
N ARG A 262 -1.34 -48.77 4.16
CA ARG A 262 -1.79 -47.41 3.82
C ARG A 262 -3.27 -47.27 4.19
N PRO A 263 -3.67 -46.12 4.73
CA PRO A 263 -5.07 -45.85 5.03
C PRO A 263 -5.91 -45.75 3.74
N GLN A 264 -7.21 -45.90 3.87
CA GLN A 264 -8.17 -45.63 2.81
C GLN A 264 -7.90 -44.28 2.14
N ASN A 265 -8.07 -44.21 0.82
CA ASN A 265 -7.76 -43.03 0.04
C ASN A 265 -8.90 -42.56 -0.88
N CYS A 266 -10.10 -43.04 -0.65
CA CYS A 266 -11.29 -42.55 -1.33
C CYS A 266 -11.68 -41.16 -0.84
N GLY A 267 -12.36 -40.42 -1.69
CA GLY A 267 -12.91 -39.13 -1.37
C GLY A 267 -14.21 -39.23 -0.57
N GLN A 268 -14.80 -38.09 -0.29
CA GLN A 268 -16.07 -37.97 0.46
C GLN A 268 -17.19 -37.49 -0.48
N PRO A 269 -17.96 -38.41 -1.10
CA PRO A 269 -18.90 -38.08 -2.18
C PRO A 269 -20.02 -37.13 -1.76
N LEU A 270 -20.49 -37.22 -0.49
CA LEU A 270 -21.54 -36.38 0.05
C LEU A 270 -20.96 -35.11 0.72
N ALA A 271 -19.86 -35.23 1.47
CA ALA A 271 -19.28 -34.13 2.21
C ALA A 271 -18.58 -33.11 1.27
N SER A 272 -17.99 -33.56 0.17
CA SER A 272 -17.28 -32.68 -0.76
C SER A 272 -18.15 -31.57 -1.36
N PRO A 273 -19.31 -31.86 -2.00
CA PRO A 273 -20.12 -30.78 -2.57
C PRO A 273 -20.67 -29.85 -1.47
N VAL A 274 -21.05 -30.37 -0.31
CA VAL A 274 -21.52 -29.53 0.80
C VAL A 274 -20.41 -28.61 1.28
N PHE A 275 -19.20 -29.12 1.50
CA PHE A 275 -18.04 -28.34 1.94
C PHE A 275 -17.68 -27.23 0.95
N PHE A 276 -17.48 -27.56 -0.32
CA PHE A 276 -17.05 -26.59 -1.33
C PHE A 276 -18.14 -25.57 -1.67
N CYS A 277 -19.41 -25.98 -1.73
CA CYS A 277 -20.52 -25.04 -1.94
C CYS A 277 -20.69 -24.08 -0.76
N MET A 278 -20.63 -24.58 0.48
CA MET A 278 -20.69 -23.74 1.67
C MET A 278 -19.53 -22.74 1.71
N TYR A 279 -18.31 -23.21 1.47
CA TYR A 279 -17.14 -22.34 1.41
C TYR A 279 -17.26 -21.29 0.31
N PHE A 280 -17.65 -21.69 -0.90
CA PHE A 280 -17.80 -20.77 -2.04
C PHE A 280 -18.85 -19.69 -1.78
N LEU A 281 -20.02 -20.08 -1.25
CA LEU A 281 -21.07 -19.14 -0.90
C LEU A 281 -20.61 -18.15 0.17
N LEU A 282 -19.98 -18.65 1.22
CA LEU A 282 -19.53 -17.80 2.32
C LEU A 282 -18.36 -16.91 1.93
N ALA A 283 -17.33 -17.47 1.33
CA ALA A 283 -16.09 -16.75 1.06
C ALA A 283 -16.19 -15.86 -0.18
N ASN A 284 -16.74 -16.37 -1.28
CA ASN A 284 -16.74 -15.64 -2.55
C ASN A 284 -17.90 -14.63 -2.61
N TYR A 285 -19.13 -15.06 -2.37
CA TYR A 285 -20.29 -14.17 -2.54
C TYR A 285 -20.38 -13.09 -1.46
N ILE A 286 -20.25 -13.46 -0.21
CA ILE A 286 -20.47 -12.52 0.90
C ILE A 286 -19.24 -11.65 1.11
N LEU A 287 -18.09 -12.30 1.32
CA LEU A 287 -16.88 -11.58 1.75
C LEU A 287 -16.25 -10.78 0.61
N LEU A 288 -16.21 -11.33 -0.62
CA LEU A 288 -15.66 -10.60 -1.77
C LEU A 288 -16.52 -9.37 -2.11
N ASN A 289 -17.85 -9.54 -2.15
CA ASN A 289 -18.76 -8.43 -2.43
C ASN A 289 -18.70 -7.36 -1.34
N LEU A 290 -18.58 -7.75 -0.08
CA LEU A 290 -18.41 -6.81 1.03
C LEU A 290 -17.07 -6.07 0.93
N LEU A 291 -15.99 -6.76 0.57
CA LEU A 291 -14.68 -6.14 0.33
C LEU A 291 -14.74 -5.09 -0.78
N VAL A 292 -15.35 -5.44 -1.92
CA VAL A 292 -15.53 -4.53 -3.06
C VAL A 292 -16.36 -3.31 -2.65
N ALA A 293 -17.47 -3.50 -1.91
CA ALA A 293 -18.28 -2.41 -1.42
C ALA A 293 -17.49 -1.44 -0.51
N ILE A 294 -16.68 -1.95 0.41
CA ILE A 294 -15.85 -1.14 1.30
C ILE A 294 -14.79 -0.36 0.52
N ILE A 295 -14.18 -0.98 -0.50
CA ILE A 295 -13.20 -0.28 -1.35
C ILE A 295 -13.88 0.86 -2.11
N ILE A 296 -15.05 0.63 -2.70
CA ILE A 296 -15.81 1.65 -3.43
C ILE A 296 -16.20 2.80 -2.48
N ASP A 297 -16.74 2.51 -1.31
CA ASP A 297 -17.10 3.52 -0.32
C ASP A 297 -15.89 4.36 0.12
N SER A 298 -14.73 3.73 0.32
CA SER A 298 -13.48 4.40 0.66
C SER A 298 -13.00 5.31 -0.48
N LEU A 299 -13.11 4.87 -1.74
CA LEU A 299 -12.78 5.67 -2.92
C LEU A 299 -13.69 6.89 -3.05
N VAL A 300 -15.01 6.69 -2.88
CA VAL A 300 -16.00 7.77 -2.92
C VAL A 300 -15.72 8.81 -1.82
N LEU A 301 -15.40 8.35 -0.61
CA LEU A 301 -15.06 9.25 0.51
C LEU A 301 -13.86 10.14 0.16
N VAL A 302 -12.76 9.53 -0.32
CA VAL A 302 -11.55 10.26 -0.70
C VAL A 302 -11.78 11.20 -1.88
N THR A 303 -12.59 10.79 -2.87
CA THR A 303 -12.96 11.67 -3.99
C THR A 303 -13.73 12.88 -3.48
N LYS A 304 -14.73 12.69 -2.61
CA LYS A 304 -15.48 13.78 -1.99
C LYS A 304 -14.60 14.73 -1.16
N MET A 305 -13.60 14.18 -0.45
CA MET A 305 -12.62 15.00 0.29
C MET A 305 -11.76 15.85 -0.66
N ASN A 306 -11.39 15.31 -1.82
CA ASN A 306 -10.63 16.05 -2.83
C ASN A 306 -11.46 17.09 -3.61
N GLU A 307 -12.78 16.91 -3.70
CA GLU A 307 -13.73 17.86 -4.34
C GLU A 307 -14.12 19.02 -3.40
N GLY A 308 -13.72 18.97 -2.14
CA GLY A 308 -13.97 20.06 -1.18
C GLY A 308 -13.36 21.38 -1.63
N LYS A 309 -13.95 22.52 -1.20
CA LYS A 309 -13.44 23.87 -1.48
C LYS A 309 -11.99 24.05 -1.01
N VAL A 310 -11.59 23.33 0.02
CA VAL A 310 -10.22 23.32 0.58
C VAL A 310 -9.62 21.95 0.30
N LYS A 311 -8.58 21.89 -0.51
CA LYS A 311 -7.85 20.66 -0.81
C LYS A 311 -6.78 20.38 0.26
N PRO A 312 -6.38 19.13 0.48
CA PRO A 312 -5.25 18.81 1.36
C PRO A 312 -3.97 19.60 1.01
N GLU A 313 -3.73 19.83 -0.29
CA GLU A 313 -2.60 20.64 -0.78
C GLU A 313 -2.67 22.11 -0.31
N ASP A 314 -3.87 22.66 -0.17
CA ASP A 314 -4.07 24.03 0.31
C ASP A 314 -3.76 24.13 1.82
N THR A 315 -4.15 23.13 2.59
CA THR A 315 -3.80 23.02 4.03
C THR A 315 -2.31 22.82 4.24
N ASP A 316 -1.64 22.03 3.42
CA ASP A 316 -0.19 21.83 3.51
C ASP A 316 0.57 23.10 3.11
N SER A 317 0.10 23.80 2.08
CA SER A 317 0.62 25.11 1.69
C SER A 317 0.42 26.15 2.80
N PHE A 318 -0.74 26.18 3.44
CA PHE A 318 -1.02 27.03 4.59
C PHE A 318 -0.09 26.73 5.77
N LYS A 319 0.04 25.44 6.15
CA LYS A 319 0.95 25.03 7.24
C LYS A 319 2.40 25.41 6.97
N ALA A 320 2.85 25.29 5.72
CA ALA A 320 4.21 25.66 5.32
C ALA A 320 4.46 27.17 5.50
N ILE A 321 3.52 28.00 5.04
CA ILE A 321 3.61 29.46 5.18
C ILE A 321 3.44 29.88 6.65
N TRP A 322 2.52 29.23 7.40
CA TRP A 322 2.35 29.45 8.83
C TRP A 322 3.64 29.22 9.60
N ALA A 323 4.36 28.14 9.34
CA ALA A 323 5.63 27.82 10.01
C ALA A 323 6.74 28.86 9.79
N GLU A 324 6.67 29.65 8.71
CA GLU A 324 7.61 30.77 8.46
C GLU A 324 7.38 31.96 9.43
N TYR A 325 6.14 32.19 9.84
CA TYR A 325 5.73 33.31 10.67
C TYR A 325 5.59 32.94 12.16
N GLU A 326 5.67 31.64 12.47
CA GLU A 326 5.51 31.11 13.81
C GLU A 326 6.64 31.57 14.75
N VAL A 327 6.27 32.10 15.91
CA VAL A 327 7.21 32.42 16.99
C VAL A 327 7.06 31.37 18.10
N ARG A 328 8.16 30.65 18.35
CA ARG A 328 8.21 29.61 19.37
C ARG A 328 8.46 30.21 20.76
N GLY A 329 7.78 29.65 21.75
CA GLY A 329 8.11 29.91 23.16
C GLY A 329 7.37 31.04 23.83
N VAL A 330 6.44 31.75 23.17
CA VAL A 330 5.65 32.84 23.79
C VAL A 330 4.58 32.28 24.71
N ILE A 331 3.96 31.15 24.37
CA ILE A 331 3.00 30.43 25.20
C ILE A 331 3.39 28.95 25.24
N LYS A 332 3.52 28.39 26.46
CA LYS A 332 3.89 26.97 26.65
C LYS A 332 2.92 26.04 25.89
N GLY A 333 3.42 25.34 24.85
CA GLY A 333 2.68 24.34 24.09
C GLY A 333 1.80 24.86 22.95
N MET A 334 1.77 26.17 22.68
CA MET A 334 1.05 26.76 21.56
C MET A 334 2.00 27.48 20.61
N ASN A 335 1.79 27.27 19.33
CA ASN A 335 2.48 27.96 18.24
C ASN A 335 1.64 29.19 17.89
N VAL A 336 2.20 30.39 18.05
CA VAL A 336 1.49 31.65 17.85
C VAL A 336 2.13 32.50 16.77
N ILE A 337 1.33 33.31 16.08
CA ILE A 337 1.79 34.30 15.13
C ILE A 337 1.49 35.69 15.70
N PRO A 338 2.43 36.63 15.68
CA PRO A 338 2.19 38.02 16.03
C PRO A 338 1.12 38.63 15.11
N ILE A 339 0.22 39.44 15.71
CA ILE A 339 -0.95 40.01 14.99
C ILE A 339 -0.50 40.88 13.80
N ASP A 340 0.61 41.60 13.93
CA ASP A 340 1.21 42.40 12.86
C ASP A 340 1.62 41.60 11.62
N LYS A 341 1.90 40.28 11.77
CA LYS A 341 2.28 39.38 10.69
C LYS A 341 1.10 38.62 10.08
N VAL A 342 -0.09 38.64 10.70
CA VAL A 342 -1.26 37.89 10.21
C VAL A 342 -1.71 38.38 8.84
N CYS A 343 -1.72 39.69 8.58
CA CYS A 343 -2.04 40.24 7.27
C CYS A 343 -1.10 39.72 6.18
N ASN A 344 0.20 39.72 6.45
CA ASN A 344 1.21 39.22 5.48
C ASN A 344 1.06 37.73 5.23
N LEU A 345 0.70 36.94 6.24
CA LEU A 345 0.41 35.51 6.10
C LEU A 345 -0.79 35.31 5.19
N VAL A 346 -1.92 35.97 5.44
CA VAL A 346 -3.15 35.81 4.65
C VAL A 346 -2.97 36.21 3.22
N MET A 347 -2.13 37.24 2.94
CA MET A 347 -1.79 37.68 1.57
C MET A 347 -0.90 36.69 0.83
N ARG A 348 -0.07 35.93 1.52
CA ARG A 348 0.82 34.91 0.90
C ARG A 348 0.15 33.55 0.70
N VAL A 349 -0.83 33.22 1.51
CA VAL A 349 -1.56 31.95 1.40
C VAL A 349 -2.48 31.95 0.18
N ASN A 350 -2.46 30.84 -0.57
CA ASN A 350 -3.29 30.68 -1.75
C ASN A 350 -4.80 30.58 -1.38
N TYR A 351 -5.66 31.08 -2.28
CA TYR A 351 -7.11 30.81 -2.18
C TYR A 351 -7.34 29.28 -2.20
N PRO A 352 -8.25 28.72 -1.38
CA PRO A 352 -9.33 29.40 -0.62
C PRO A 352 -8.98 29.78 0.82
N LEU A 353 -7.82 29.39 1.36
CA LEU A 353 -7.44 29.66 2.75
C LEU A 353 -6.84 31.06 2.97
N GLY A 354 -6.38 31.71 1.91
CA GLY A 354 -5.84 33.06 1.91
C GLY A 354 -6.33 33.88 0.73
N LEU A 355 -5.73 35.06 0.55
CA LEU A 355 -6.14 36.02 -0.48
C LEU A 355 -5.37 35.92 -1.79
N LYS A 356 -4.25 35.18 -1.83
CA LYS A 356 -3.43 35.05 -3.03
C LYS A 356 -4.18 34.28 -4.11
N GLY A 357 -4.49 34.96 -5.23
CA GLY A 357 -5.27 34.37 -6.34
C GLY A 357 -6.79 34.39 -6.13
N ALA A 358 -7.30 35.01 -5.07
CA ALA A 358 -8.74 35.16 -4.85
C ALA A 358 -9.37 36.07 -5.92
N PRO A 359 -10.59 35.74 -6.41
CA PRO A 359 -11.30 36.64 -7.30
C PRO A 359 -11.57 37.96 -6.56
N GLY A 360 -10.97 39.05 -7.02
CA GLY A 360 -11.04 40.37 -6.39
C GLY A 360 -9.85 40.80 -5.53
N ALA A 361 -8.85 39.94 -5.31
CA ALA A 361 -7.66 40.27 -4.51
C ALA A 361 -6.84 41.46 -5.08
N ARG A 362 -6.95 41.73 -6.37
CA ARG A 362 -6.31 42.91 -7.01
C ARG A 362 -6.79 44.25 -6.49
N ARG A 363 -8.07 44.35 -6.01
CA ARG A 363 -8.61 45.59 -5.44
C ARG A 363 -8.07 45.89 -4.02
N LEU A 364 -7.63 44.89 -3.27
CA LEU A 364 -7.10 45.05 -1.94
C LEU A 364 -5.61 45.45 -1.92
N SER A 365 -4.83 45.11 -2.97
CA SER A 365 -3.46 45.54 -3.11
C SER A 365 -3.30 47.01 -3.58
N GLU A 366 -4.37 47.61 -4.07
CA GLU A 366 -4.42 49.02 -4.49
C GLU A 366 -4.85 49.95 -3.33
N LEU A 367 -5.26 49.38 -2.20
CA LEU A 367 -5.73 50.14 -0.98
C LEU A 367 -4.64 50.19 0.11
N GLN A 368 -3.45 49.67 -0.12
CA GLN A 368 -2.23 49.84 0.70
C GLN A 368 -1.26 50.79 0.02
#